data_170a0a2b85db894cc72e4eeb01536186
#
_entry.id   170a0a2b85db894cc72e4eeb01536186
#
_cell.length_a   1.000
_cell.length_b   1.000
_cell.length_c   1.000
_cell.angle_alpha   90.00
_cell.angle_beta   90.00
_cell.angle_gamma   90.00
#
_symmetry.space_group_name_H-M   'P 1'
#
loop_
_entity.id
_entity.type
_entity.pdbx_description
1 polymer ?
#
loop_
_entity_poly.entity_id
_entity_poly.type
_entity_poly.pdbx_seq_one_letter_code
_entity_poly.pdbx_strand_id
1 'polypeptide(L)'
;MPARFQLVIDCKDPELLARFWAAALGYVLEPPPEGFATWDDWRRDIGLPDSELGIGADSIVDPSGGGPRIWFHVMPEAKVVKNRLHLDIHASGFPSRSEPLATRRQRVDAEARRLTDLGATLTVVMSADGLDHYAVGMKDPEGNEFDVN
;
A
#
# COMPACT_ATOMS: atom_id res chain seq x y z
N MET A 1 13.65 17.23 -15.87
CA MET A 1 12.86 16.97 -14.66
C MET A 1 12.42 15.51 -14.65
N PRO A 2 12.38 14.83 -13.50
CA PRO A 2 11.83 13.48 -13.43
C PRO A 2 10.37 13.43 -13.88
N ALA A 3 9.97 12.34 -14.54
CA ALA A 3 8.57 12.14 -14.91
C ALA A 3 7.72 11.90 -13.65
N ARG A 4 6.52 12.47 -13.63
CA ARG A 4 5.51 12.11 -12.62
C ARG A 4 4.86 10.79 -13.01
N PHE A 5 4.56 9.96 -12.04
CA PHE A 5 3.88 8.68 -12.26
C PHE A 5 2.86 8.43 -11.16
N GLN A 6 1.95 7.53 -11.40
CA GLN A 6 1.13 6.89 -10.37
C GLN A 6 1.44 5.39 -10.34
N LEU A 7 1.21 4.77 -9.18
CA LEU A 7 1.24 3.33 -9.05
C LEU A 7 -0.18 2.79 -9.26
N VAL A 8 -0.33 1.72 -10.03
CA VAL A 8 -1.59 0.99 -10.17
C VAL A 8 -1.40 -0.41 -9.63
N ILE A 9 -2.31 -0.83 -8.74
CA ILE A 9 -2.32 -2.18 -8.14
C ILE A 9 -3.62 -2.85 -8.57
N ASP A 10 -3.51 -3.90 -9.38
CA ASP A 10 -4.66 -4.71 -9.76
C ASP A 10 -5.12 -5.56 -8.57
N CYS A 11 -6.43 -5.60 -8.31
CA CYS A 11 -7.00 -6.24 -7.14
C CYS A 11 -8.46 -6.66 -7.36
N LYS A 12 -9.02 -7.42 -6.43
CA LYS A 12 -10.44 -7.80 -6.44
C LYS A 12 -11.31 -6.84 -5.64
N ASP A 13 -10.79 -6.33 -4.53
CA ASP A 13 -11.51 -5.40 -3.65
C ASP A 13 -10.71 -4.09 -3.50
N PRO A 14 -10.93 -3.12 -4.40
CA PRO A 14 -10.22 -1.84 -4.39
C PRO A 14 -10.38 -1.06 -3.08
N GLU A 15 -11.58 -1.04 -2.50
CA GLU A 15 -11.83 -0.28 -1.28
C GLU A 15 -11.10 -0.89 -0.08
N LEU A 16 -11.08 -2.21 0.04
CA LEU A 16 -10.32 -2.91 1.08
C LEU A 16 -8.83 -2.55 1.01
N LEU A 17 -8.24 -2.63 -0.19
CA LEU A 17 -6.83 -2.32 -0.37
C LEU A 17 -6.53 -0.83 -0.21
N ALA A 18 -7.39 0.06 -0.70
CA ALA A 18 -7.24 1.50 -0.51
C ALA A 18 -7.21 1.87 0.97
N ARG A 19 -8.11 1.32 1.78
CA ARG A 19 -8.14 1.56 3.24
C ARG A 19 -6.91 1.00 3.95
N PHE A 20 -6.50 -0.23 3.60
CA PHE A 20 -5.29 -0.83 4.16
C PHE A 20 -4.06 0.01 3.85
N TRP A 21 -3.81 0.29 2.57
CA TRP A 21 -2.61 1.00 2.14
C TRP A 21 -2.58 2.47 2.55
N ALA A 22 -3.74 3.14 2.64
CA ALA A 22 -3.81 4.48 3.22
C ALA A 22 -3.31 4.48 4.66
N ALA A 23 -3.81 3.55 5.49
CA ALA A 23 -3.36 3.42 6.88
C ALA A 23 -1.89 2.95 6.99
N ALA A 24 -1.46 2.05 6.12
CA ALA A 24 -0.08 1.55 6.10
C ALA A 24 0.95 2.63 5.79
N LEU A 25 0.67 3.47 4.80
CA LEU A 25 1.60 4.48 4.28
C LEU A 25 1.42 5.89 4.89
N GLY A 26 0.38 6.10 5.71
CA GLY A 26 0.02 7.45 6.17
C GLY A 26 -0.60 8.32 5.06
N TYR A 27 -1.16 7.69 4.05
CA TYR A 27 -1.91 8.32 2.97
C TYR A 27 -3.37 8.52 3.39
N VAL A 28 -4.11 9.27 2.57
CA VAL A 28 -5.55 9.44 2.71
C VAL A 28 -6.28 8.90 1.50
N LEU A 29 -7.53 8.45 1.69
CA LEU A 29 -8.40 8.12 0.58
C LEU A 29 -8.59 9.38 -0.28
N GLU A 30 -8.43 9.24 -1.59
CA GLU A 30 -8.62 10.36 -2.50
C GLU A 30 -10.10 10.77 -2.51
N PRO A 31 -10.44 12.04 -2.24
CA PRO A 31 -11.81 12.49 -2.34
C PRO A 31 -12.29 12.49 -3.80
N PRO A 32 -13.59 12.35 -4.05
CA PRO A 32 -14.11 12.51 -5.40
C PRO A 32 -13.78 13.90 -5.94
N PRO A 33 -13.78 14.10 -7.28
CA PRO A 33 -13.53 15.39 -7.89
C PRO A 33 -14.48 16.47 -7.38
N GLU A 34 -14.03 17.71 -7.43
CA GLU A 34 -14.82 18.86 -6.99
C GLU A 34 -16.19 18.89 -7.70
N GLY A 35 -17.25 19.09 -6.93
CA GLY A 35 -18.64 19.11 -7.42
C GLY A 35 -19.38 17.78 -7.29
N PHE A 36 -18.70 16.70 -6.88
CA PHE A 36 -19.32 15.40 -6.69
C PHE A 36 -19.27 14.97 -5.21
N ALA A 37 -20.39 14.43 -4.71
CA ALA A 37 -20.45 13.91 -3.34
C ALA A 37 -19.78 12.53 -3.21
N THR A 38 -19.83 11.72 -4.25
CA THR A 38 -19.24 10.39 -4.29
C THR A 38 -18.49 10.14 -5.59
N TRP A 39 -17.60 9.15 -5.59
CA TRP A 39 -16.95 8.65 -6.80
C TRP A 39 -17.96 8.09 -7.80
N ASP A 40 -19.04 7.45 -7.34
CA ASP A 40 -20.08 6.93 -8.20
C ASP A 40 -20.88 8.03 -8.91
N ASP A 41 -21.08 9.18 -8.26
CA ASP A 41 -21.73 10.33 -8.91
C ASP A 41 -20.88 10.84 -10.08
N TRP A 42 -19.56 10.94 -9.87
CA TRP A 42 -18.64 11.31 -10.94
C TRP A 42 -18.58 10.25 -12.05
N ARG A 43 -18.52 8.96 -11.69
CA ARG A 43 -18.52 7.86 -12.69
C ARG A 43 -19.75 7.87 -13.56
N ARG A 44 -20.92 8.14 -12.98
CA ARG A 44 -22.18 8.30 -13.76
C ARG A 44 -22.13 9.51 -14.68
N ASP A 45 -21.61 10.64 -14.18
CA ASP A 45 -21.51 11.88 -14.95
C ASP A 45 -20.63 11.72 -16.19
N ILE A 46 -19.51 11.01 -16.08
CA ILE A 46 -18.62 10.74 -17.23
C ILE A 46 -19.10 9.57 -18.10
N GLY A 47 -20.23 8.95 -17.78
CA GLY A 47 -20.86 7.91 -18.61
C GLY A 47 -20.28 6.51 -18.45
N LEU A 48 -19.65 6.17 -17.31
CA LEU A 48 -19.22 4.81 -17.05
C LEU A 48 -20.43 3.87 -16.87
N PRO A 49 -20.31 2.60 -17.30
CA PRO A 49 -21.40 1.63 -17.16
C PRO A 49 -21.65 1.27 -15.69
N ASP A 50 -22.85 0.77 -15.39
CA ASP A 50 -23.25 0.38 -14.04
C ASP A 50 -22.31 -0.67 -13.41
N SER A 51 -21.62 -1.47 -14.23
CA SER A 51 -20.60 -2.43 -13.75
C SER A 51 -19.39 -1.78 -13.10
N GLU A 52 -19.16 -0.49 -13.33
CA GLU A 52 -18.09 0.31 -12.75
C GLU A 52 -18.52 1.10 -11.51
N LEU A 53 -19.78 0.92 -11.08
CA LEU A 53 -20.32 1.57 -9.89
C LEU A 53 -20.23 0.65 -8.66
N GLY A 54 -20.29 1.24 -7.47
CA GLY A 54 -20.24 0.50 -6.20
C GLY A 54 -18.86 0.03 -5.78
N ILE A 55 -17.81 0.46 -6.49
CA ILE A 55 -16.41 0.11 -6.17
C ILE A 55 -15.94 0.79 -4.87
N GLY A 56 -16.57 1.92 -4.50
CA GLY A 56 -16.16 2.72 -3.37
C GLY A 56 -14.94 3.61 -3.68
N ALA A 57 -14.18 3.93 -2.64
CA ALA A 57 -12.92 4.67 -2.79
C ALA A 57 -11.82 3.70 -3.23
N ASP A 58 -11.27 3.91 -4.40
CA ASP A 58 -10.29 3.04 -5.04
C ASP A 58 -8.90 3.66 -5.21
N SER A 59 -8.68 4.83 -4.63
CA SER A 59 -7.43 5.56 -4.79
C SER A 59 -7.00 6.24 -3.50
N ILE A 60 -5.69 6.36 -3.33
CA ILE A 60 -5.08 7.05 -2.20
C ILE A 60 -4.03 8.04 -2.67
N VAL A 61 -3.86 9.11 -1.89
CA VAL A 61 -2.89 10.17 -2.15
C VAL A 61 -2.11 10.51 -0.90
N ASP A 62 -0.87 10.90 -1.09
CA ASP A 62 -0.05 11.48 -0.03
C ASP A 62 -0.59 12.88 0.31
N PRO A 63 -1.05 13.13 1.55
CA PRO A 63 -1.56 14.44 1.93
C PRO A 63 -0.52 15.56 1.86
N SER A 64 0.78 15.23 1.88
CA SER A 64 1.87 16.21 1.67
C SER A 64 2.16 16.48 0.19
N GLY A 65 1.64 15.66 -0.73
CA GLY A 65 1.88 15.76 -2.16
C GLY A 65 3.27 15.28 -2.60
N GLY A 66 4.06 14.70 -1.72
CA GLY A 66 5.42 14.22 -2.01
C GLY A 66 5.48 12.85 -2.66
N GLY A 67 4.49 12.01 -2.39
CA GLY A 67 4.41 10.65 -2.92
C GLY A 67 3.52 10.50 -4.16
N PRO A 68 3.65 9.39 -4.90
CA PRO A 68 2.79 9.11 -6.04
C PRO A 68 1.35 8.80 -5.60
N ARG A 69 0.38 9.13 -6.44
CA ARG A 69 -0.97 8.61 -6.32
C ARG A 69 -0.96 7.09 -6.50
N ILE A 70 -1.75 6.36 -5.73
CA ILE A 70 -1.93 4.90 -5.88
C ILE A 70 -3.39 4.62 -6.22
N TRP A 71 -3.62 3.91 -7.32
CA TRP A 71 -4.93 3.47 -7.76
C TRP A 71 -5.05 1.96 -7.65
N PHE A 72 -6.12 1.49 -7.04
CA PHE A 72 -6.46 0.07 -6.90
C PHE A 72 -7.49 -0.26 -7.97
N HIS A 73 -7.02 -0.94 -9.01
CA HIS A 73 -7.83 -1.23 -10.20
C HIS A 73 -8.47 -2.60 -10.08
N VAL A 74 -9.80 -2.63 -10.16
CA VAL A 74 -10.55 -3.88 -10.05
C VAL A 74 -10.28 -4.79 -11.24
N MET A 75 -9.89 -6.04 -10.94
CA MET A 75 -9.64 -7.09 -11.92
C MET A 75 -10.33 -8.38 -11.51
N PRO A 76 -10.82 -9.19 -12.47
CA PRO A 76 -11.48 -10.46 -12.16
C PRO A 76 -10.51 -11.53 -11.63
N GLU A 77 -9.22 -11.43 -11.99
CA GLU A 77 -8.20 -12.40 -11.63
C GLU A 77 -7.78 -12.25 -10.16
N ALA A 78 -7.71 -13.38 -9.45
CA ALA A 78 -7.14 -13.42 -8.11
C ALA A 78 -5.60 -13.42 -8.17
N LYS A 79 -4.98 -12.88 -7.12
CA LYS A 79 -3.54 -12.97 -6.91
C LYS A 79 -3.13 -14.44 -6.73
N VAL A 80 -2.23 -14.95 -7.58
CA VAL A 80 -1.76 -16.34 -7.56
C VAL A 80 -0.24 -16.42 -7.42
N VAL A 81 0.49 -15.80 -8.37
CA VAL A 81 1.95 -15.85 -8.39
C VAL A 81 2.56 -14.72 -7.56
N LYS A 82 3.84 -14.88 -7.17
CA LYS A 82 4.57 -13.82 -6.45
C LYS A 82 4.61 -12.54 -7.27
N ASN A 83 4.45 -11.40 -6.58
CA ASN A 83 4.59 -10.07 -7.18
C ASN A 83 5.96 -9.91 -7.84
N ARG A 84 5.99 -9.30 -9.01
CA ARG A 84 7.25 -8.91 -9.70
C ARG A 84 7.79 -7.57 -9.17
N LEU A 85 6.90 -6.70 -8.70
CA LEU A 85 7.21 -5.46 -8.00
C LEU A 85 6.63 -5.55 -6.60
N HIS A 86 7.34 -5.03 -5.61
CA HIS A 86 6.84 -4.89 -4.24
C HIS A 86 7.28 -3.56 -3.65
N LEU A 87 6.54 -3.10 -2.66
CA LEU A 87 6.91 -1.92 -1.88
C LEU A 87 7.75 -2.34 -0.68
N ASP A 88 8.71 -1.50 -0.31
CA ASP A 88 9.46 -1.62 0.94
C ASP A 88 9.08 -0.44 1.85
N ILE A 89 8.54 -0.73 3.02
CA ILE A 89 8.24 0.27 4.04
C ILE A 89 9.47 0.46 4.92
N HIS A 90 10.06 1.65 4.88
CA HIS A 90 11.27 1.98 5.65
C HIS A 90 10.93 2.36 7.09
N ALA A 91 10.63 1.36 7.94
CA ALA A 91 10.34 1.56 9.36
C ALA A 91 11.58 1.85 10.20
N SER A 92 12.74 1.39 9.76
CA SER A 92 14.02 1.60 10.45
C SER A 92 14.57 3.02 10.32
N GLY A 93 13.94 3.85 9.49
CA GLY A 93 14.38 5.21 9.18
C GLY A 93 15.15 5.31 7.87
N PHE A 94 15.30 6.54 7.39
CA PHE A 94 16.06 6.82 6.17
C PHE A 94 17.07 7.95 6.43
N PRO A 95 18.34 7.79 5.99
CA PRO A 95 18.91 6.63 5.33
C PRO A 95 18.97 5.39 6.26
N SER A 96 18.78 4.22 5.65
CA SER A 96 18.88 2.95 6.37
C SER A 96 20.29 2.81 7.01
N ARG A 97 20.37 2.12 8.15
CA ARG A 97 21.61 1.91 8.92
C ARG A 97 22.18 3.14 9.65
N SER A 98 21.44 4.23 9.76
CA SER A 98 21.82 5.36 10.62
C SER A 98 21.78 5.04 12.12
N GLU A 99 21.03 3.98 12.48
CA GLU A 99 20.82 3.52 13.84
C GLU A 99 21.37 2.10 14.05
N PRO A 100 21.70 1.71 15.30
CA PRO A 100 22.10 0.35 15.61
C PRO A 100 21.08 -0.71 15.15
N LEU A 101 21.56 -1.88 14.74
CA LEU A 101 20.72 -2.97 14.28
C LEU A 101 19.59 -3.32 15.28
N ALA A 102 19.89 -3.33 16.57
CA ALA A 102 18.89 -3.61 17.60
C ALA A 102 17.73 -2.61 17.60
N THR A 103 18.02 -1.32 17.42
CA THR A 103 17.01 -0.25 17.33
C THR A 103 16.18 -0.41 16.05
N ARG A 104 16.83 -0.65 14.93
CA ARG A 104 16.15 -0.88 13.64
C ARG A 104 15.22 -2.08 13.71
N ARG A 105 15.68 -3.19 14.30
CA ARG A 105 14.88 -4.40 14.53
C ARG A 105 13.62 -4.10 15.35
N GLN A 106 13.74 -3.36 16.45
CA GLN A 106 12.59 -2.97 17.26
C GLN A 106 11.55 -2.16 16.46
N ARG A 107 11.99 -1.23 15.62
CA ARG A 107 11.10 -0.41 14.77
C ARG A 107 10.39 -1.26 13.71
N VAL A 108 11.13 -2.12 13.02
CA VAL A 108 10.58 -3.04 12.02
C VAL A 108 9.54 -3.98 12.65
N ASP A 109 9.85 -4.57 13.82
CA ASP A 109 8.93 -5.46 14.52
C ASP A 109 7.66 -4.72 15.01
N ALA A 110 7.81 -3.48 15.47
CA ALA A 110 6.68 -2.65 15.88
C ALA A 110 5.77 -2.32 14.69
N GLU A 111 6.37 -1.97 13.55
CA GLU A 111 5.64 -1.67 12.32
C GLU A 111 4.96 -2.92 11.77
N ALA A 112 5.64 -4.07 11.75
CA ALA A 112 5.04 -5.33 11.33
C ALA A 112 3.82 -5.70 12.17
N ARG A 113 3.87 -5.49 13.50
CA ARG A 113 2.70 -5.69 14.38
C ARG A 113 1.56 -4.75 14.02
N ARG A 114 1.84 -3.45 13.86
CA ARG A 114 0.83 -2.45 13.46
C ARG A 114 0.15 -2.84 12.15
N LEU A 115 0.92 -3.26 11.15
CA LEU A 115 0.40 -3.69 9.85
C LEU A 115 -0.41 -4.98 9.94
N THR A 116 -0.03 -5.90 10.83
CA THR A 116 -0.82 -7.11 11.11
C THR A 116 -2.18 -6.75 11.71
N ASP A 117 -2.23 -5.79 12.63
CA ASP A 117 -3.49 -5.29 13.20
C ASP A 117 -4.39 -4.62 12.13
N LEU A 118 -3.81 -4.09 11.06
CA LEU A 118 -4.54 -3.55 9.91
C LEU A 118 -5.00 -4.62 8.90
N GLY A 119 -4.56 -5.86 9.03
CA GLY A 119 -4.97 -6.96 8.16
C GLY A 119 -3.87 -7.59 7.30
N ALA A 120 -2.62 -7.17 7.46
CA ALA A 120 -1.48 -7.83 6.79
C ALA A 120 -1.12 -9.15 7.46
N THR A 121 -0.43 -10.01 6.71
CA THR A 121 0.10 -11.30 7.21
C THR A 121 1.62 -11.28 7.13
N LEU A 122 2.29 -11.56 8.25
CA LEU A 122 3.74 -11.78 8.27
C LEU A 122 4.07 -13.12 7.62
N THR A 123 5.06 -13.15 6.72
CA THR A 123 5.44 -14.36 5.99
C THR A 123 6.83 -14.86 6.32
N VAL A 124 7.79 -13.97 6.48
CA VAL A 124 9.19 -14.35 6.73
C VAL A 124 9.93 -13.24 7.48
N VAL A 125 10.85 -13.66 8.33
CA VAL A 125 11.84 -12.76 8.93
C VAL A 125 13.16 -12.94 8.19
N MET A 126 13.69 -11.85 7.64
CA MET A 126 14.96 -11.82 6.91
C MET A 126 16.07 -11.30 7.82
N SER A 127 16.78 -12.20 8.43
CA SER A 127 17.88 -11.92 9.33
C SER A 127 18.91 -13.03 9.22
N ALA A 128 20.20 -12.69 9.21
CA ALA A 128 21.29 -13.66 9.24
C ALA A 128 22.35 -13.21 10.23
N ASP A 129 22.96 -14.18 10.93
CA ASP A 129 24.01 -13.91 11.89
C ASP A 129 25.20 -13.22 11.21
N GLY A 130 25.69 -12.18 11.83
CA GLY A 130 26.84 -11.39 11.34
C GLY A 130 26.50 -10.40 10.23
N LEU A 131 25.24 -10.32 9.76
CA LEU A 131 24.80 -9.30 8.82
C LEU A 131 24.14 -8.12 9.52
N ASP A 132 24.53 -6.91 9.14
CA ASP A 132 23.87 -5.68 9.56
C ASP A 132 22.60 -5.43 8.74
N HIS A 133 21.67 -6.41 8.78
CA HIS A 133 20.42 -6.38 8.04
C HIS A 133 19.28 -7.02 8.84
N TYR A 134 18.11 -6.40 8.80
CA TYR A 134 16.87 -6.94 9.33
C TYR A 134 15.69 -6.40 8.54
N ALA A 135 14.84 -7.29 8.09
CA ALA A 135 13.60 -6.97 7.41
C ALA A 135 12.57 -8.07 7.65
N VAL A 136 11.31 -7.79 7.43
CA VAL A 136 10.23 -8.78 7.43
C VAL A 136 9.44 -8.71 6.14
N GLY A 137 9.14 -9.87 5.56
CA GLY A 137 8.23 -10.01 4.43
C GLY A 137 6.81 -10.15 4.93
N MET A 138 5.89 -9.45 4.30
CA MET A 138 4.47 -9.44 4.63
C MET A 138 3.61 -9.59 3.38
N LYS A 139 2.32 -9.82 3.58
CA LYS A 139 1.30 -9.78 2.53
C LYS A 139 0.18 -8.85 2.95
N ASP A 140 -0.33 -8.07 2.00
CA ASP A 140 -1.53 -7.26 2.19
C ASP A 140 -2.79 -8.14 2.27
N PRO A 141 -3.98 -7.59 2.52
CA PRO A 141 -5.21 -8.38 2.65
C PRO A 141 -5.59 -9.24 1.44
N GLU A 142 -5.08 -8.93 0.26
CA GLU A 142 -5.28 -9.76 -0.95
C GLU A 142 -4.07 -10.65 -1.29
N GLY A 143 -3.05 -10.67 -0.45
CA GLY A 143 -1.88 -11.53 -0.62
C GLY A 143 -0.76 -10.95 -1.45
N ASN A 144 -0.78 -9.64 -1.75
CA ASN A 144 0.34 -8.97 -2.40
C ASN A 144 1.52 -8.86 -1.45
N GLU A 145 2.69 -9.32 -1.88
CA GLU A 145 3.91 -9.29 -1.08
C GLU A 145 4.49 -7.88 -1.01
N PHE A 146 4.95 -7.52 0.18
CA PHE A 146 5.71 -6.30 0.45
C PHE A 146 6.66 -6.54 1.63
N ASP A 147 7.65 -5.67 1.81
CA ASP A 147 8.64 -5.79 2.87
C ASP A 147 8.59 -4.59 3.82
N VAL A 148 9.04 -4.83 5.05
CA VAL A 148 9.27 -3.80 6.08
C VAL A 148 10.72 -3.89 6.52
N ASN A 149 11.49 -2.78 6.39
CA ASN A 149 12.91 -2.74 6.68
C ASN A 149 13.35 -1.46 7.40
#